data_88134b88317b33e56290e0e85a80ad26
#
_entry.id   88134b88317b33e56290e0e85a80ad26
#
_cell.length_a   1.000
_cell.length_b   1.000
_cell.length_c   1.000
_cell.angle_alpha   90.00
_cell.angle_beta   90.00
_cell.angle_gamma   90.00
#
_symmetry.space_group_name_H-M   'P 1'
#
loop_
_entity.id
_entity.type
_entity.pdbx_description
1 polymer ?
#
loop_
_entity_poly.entity_id
_entity_poly.type
_entity_poly.pdbx_seq_one_letter_code
_entity_poly.pdbx_strand_id
1 'polypeptide(L)' 'MNMKRLEILRCLPTELLLDMLDNINELSEENQQIALEEIVYVLYEREVKANE' A
#
# COMPACT_ATOMS: atom_id res chain seq x y z
N MET A 1 11.19 1.98 5.73
CA MET A 1 10.06 1.16 5.28
C MET A 1 10.21 -0.27 5.81
N ASN A 2 9.13 -0.89 6.24
CA ASN A 2 9.18 -2.23 6.81
C ASN A 2 9.08 -3.28 5.71
N MET A 3 10.15 -4.04 5.50
CA MET A 3 10.22 -5.03 4.41
C MET A 3 9.20 -6.14 4.56
N LYS A 4 8.91 -6.58 5.79
CA LYS A 4 7.89 -7.62 6.01
C LYS A 4 6.50 -7.13 5.61
N ARG A 5 6.17 -5.88 5.95
CA ARG A 5 4.88 -5.33 5.55
C ARG A 5 4.77 -5.15 4.05
N LEU A 6 5.86 -4.75 3.39
CA LEU A 6 5.87 -4.66 1.94
C LEU A 6 5.60 -6.00 1.29
N GLU A 7 6.22 -7.06 1.81
CA GLU A 7 5.99 -8.40 1.28
C GLU A 7 4.54 -8.82 1.41
N ILE A 8 3.92 -8.53 2.57
CA ILE A 8 2.50 -8.83 2.79
C ILE A 8 1.65 -8.04 1.81
N LEU A 9 1.91 -6.74 1.66
CA LEU A 9 1.15 -5.89 0.75
C LEU A 9 1.29 -6.34 -0.70
N ARG A 10 2.46 -6.82 -1.09
CA ARG A 10 2.68 -7.33 -2.45
C ARG A 10 1.87 -8.58 -2.75
N CYS A 11 1.48 -9.32 -1.72
CA CYS A 11 0.65 -10.51 -1.88
C CYS A 11 -0.84 -10.20 -1.96
N LEU A 12 -1.24 -8.98 -1.64
CA LEU A 12 -2.65 -8.60 -1.62
C LEU A 12 -3.11 -8.14 -2.99
N PRO A 13 -4.40 -8.38 -3.35
CA PRO A 13 -4.93 -7.88 -4.62
C PRO A 13 -5.05 -6.34 -4.58
N THR A 14 -4.99 -5.74 -5.76
CA THR A 14 -5.06 -4.28 -5.90
C THR A 14 -6.33 -3.71 -5.28
N GLU A 15 -7.46 -4.38 -5.46
CA GLU A 15 -8.73 -3.93 -4.89
C GLU A 15 -8.66 -3.78 -3.36
N LEU A 16 -8.00 -4.73 -2.70
CA LEU A 16 -7.85 -4.67 -1.25
C LEU A 16 -6.94 -3.51 -0.83
N LEU A 17 -5.88 -3.26 -1.59
CA LEU A 17 -5.01 -2.13 -1.33
C LEU A 17 -5.76 -0.81 -1.45
N LEU A 18 -6.64 -0.69 -2.45
CA LEU A 18 -7.46 0.50 -2.63
C LEU A 18 -8.47 0.65 -1.48
N ASP A 19 -9.05 -0.43 -1.02
CA ASP A 19 -9.94 -0.41 0.15
C ASP A 19 -9.20 0.08 1.39
N MET A 20 -7.97 -0.34 1.57
CA MET A 20 -7.14 0.10 2.69
C MET A 20 -6.89 1.61 2.63
N LEU A 21 -6.68 2.15 1.43
CA LEU A 21 -6.54 3.60 1.26
C LEU A 21 -7.83 4.34 1.61
N ASP A 22 -8.97 3.79 1.22
CA ASP A 22 -10.26 4.41 1.54
C ASP A 22 -10.51 4.47 3.05
N ASN A 23 -9.97 3.52 3.79
CA ASN A 23 -10.17 3.42 5.24
C ASN A 23 -8.98 3.95 6.04
N ILE A 24 -8.03 4.60 5.38
CA ILE A 24 -6.80 5.06 6.02
C ILE A 24 -7.06 6.06 7.16
N ASN A 25 -8.17 6.80 7.07
CA ASN A 25 -8.54 7.79 8.09
C ASN A 25 -8.86 7.16 9.45
N GLU A 26 -9.08 5.85 9.51
CA GLU A 26 -9.34 5.15 10.76
C GLU A 26 -8.07 4.93 11.58
N LEU A 27 -6.92 5.14 10.97
CA LEU A 27 -5.64 4.98 11.64
C LEU A 27 -5.20 6.31 12.27
N SER A 28 -4.27 6.23 13.23
CA SER A 28 -3.64 7.43 13.79
C SER A 28 -2.87 8.16 12.69
N GLU A 29 -2.62 9.46 12.88
CA GLU A 29 -1.92 10.26 11.87
C GLU A 29 -0.56 9.67 11.48
N GLU A 30 0.19 9.18 12.47
CA GLU A 30 1.49 8.54 12.20
C GLU A 30 1.33 7.30 11.35
N ASN A 31 0.36 6.45 11.69
CA ASN A 31 0.12 5.23 10.95
C ASN A 31 -0.47 5.49 9.57
N GLN A 32 -1.27 6.55 9.43
CA GLN A 32 -1.78 6.95 8.11
C GLN A 32 -0.63 7.26 7.16
N GLN A 33 0.36 8.02 7.61
CA GLN A 33 1.51 8.39 6.79
C GLN A 33 2.29 7.15 6.34
N ILE A 34 2.58 6.26 7.30
CA ILE A 34 3.33 5.05 7.01
C ILE A 34 2.57 4.15 6.04
N ALA A 35 1.30 3.91 6.32
CA ALA A 35 0.47 3.05 5.47
C ALA A 35 0.32 3.63 4.06
N LEU A 36 0.11 4.94 3.97
CA LEU A 36 -0.02 5.62 2.68
C LEU A 36 1.24 5.41 1.83
N GLU A 37 2.41 5.65 2.41
CA GLU A 37 3.67 5.47 1.68
C GLU A 37 3.86 4.04 1.19
N GLU A 38 3.59 3.06 2.06
CA GLU A 38 3.79 1.66 1.71
C GLU A 38 2.80 1.18 0.65
N ILE A 39 1.52 1.53 0.80
CA ILE A 39 0.48 1.13 -0.16
C ILE A 39 0.73 1.77 -1.52
N VAL A 40 1.00 3.07 -1.54
CA VAL A 40 1.27 3.78 -2.79
C VAL A 40 2.52 3.21 -3.47
N TYR A 41 3.54 2.87 -2.71
CA TYR A 41 4.74 2.27 -3.25
C TYR A 41 4.44 0.95 -3.98
N VAL A 42 3.65 0.09 -3.35
CA VAL A 42 3.29 -1.21 -3.96
C VAL A 42 2.44 -1.02 -5.21
N LEU A 43 1.48 -0.11 -5.18
CA LEU A 43 0.66 0.19 -6.34
C LEU A 43 1.49 0.75 -7.50
N TYR A 44 2.44 1.61 -7.18
CA TYR A 44 3.36 2.16 -8.18
C TYR A 44 4.20 1.07 -8.83
N GLU A 45 4.72 0.14 -8.02
CA GLU A 45 5.49 -0.99 -8.56
C GLU A 45 4.67 -1.80 -9.56
N ARG A 46 3.40 -2.05 -9.25
CA ARG A 46 2.51 -2.81 -10.14
C ARG A 46 2.27 -2.08 -11.45
N GLU A 47 2.07 -0.78 -11.37
CA GLU A 47 1.85 0.03 -12.57
C GLU A 47 3.08 0.05 -13.47
N VAL A 48 4.26 0.21 -12.89
CA VAL A 48 5.51 0.21 -13.66
C VAL A 48 5.71 -1.14 -14.36
N LYS A 49 5.48 -2.25 -13.65
CA LYS A 49 5.60 -3.58 -14.24
C LYS A 49 4.59 -3.81 -15.36
N ALA A 50 3.37 -3.31 -15.19
CA ALA A 50 2.33 -3.47 -16.19
C ALA A 50 2.68 -2.74 -17.50
N ASN A 51 3.48 -1.68 -17.42
CA ASN A 51 3.86 -0.87 -18.56
C ASN A 51 5.17 -1.33 -19.21
N GLU A 52 5.83 -2.33 -18.69
CA GLU A 52 7.01 -2.93 -19.29
C GLU A 52 6.58 -3.94 -20.37
#